data_394009e26b0e167fe213637cf2d5cbaa
#
_entry.id   394009e26b0e167fe213637cf2d5cbaa
#
_cell.length_a   1.000
_cell.length_b   1.000
_cell.length_c   1.000
_cell.angle_alpha   90.00
_cell.angle_beta   90.00
_cell.angle_gamma   90.00
#
_symmetry.space_group_name_H-M   'P 1'
#
loop_
_entity.id
_entity.type
_entity.pdbx_description
1 polymer ?
#
loop_
_entity_poly.entity_id
_entity_poly.type
_entity_poly.pdbx_seq_one_letter_code
_entity_poly.pdbx_strand_id
1 'polypeptide(L)'
;SLLSGRVIYNDIGLVVVDEQHRFGVEQRSVLTTGEGARPHELVLTATPIPRTVAMTVFGDLEVSSLRELPTGRADVQTTVVDLPAHGSWLTRAWQRIREECDAGHQVFVVCPRINSDDADDVEGGRRPAAAVEELAPQLATGPLAGLRVEALHSRLDSSEKDLVMDRFIKGESQVLISTTVIEVGVDVPNATMMVIMDADRFGVSQLHQLRGRIGRGNLPGLCLLVTTAPPGSVARERLDAVAASRDGFELAELDLAQRHEGNVLGSSQAGYSSPLRLLRVLDHAEIVTASKDLAERWVAEAPDDPRLLDVVTATEMLAEGNLMEQG
;
A
#
# COMPACT_ATOMS: atom_id res chain seq x y z
N SER A 1 -8.59 -14.20 -16.41
CA SER A 1 -7.84 -12.95 -16.32
C SER A 1 -7.78 -12.29 -17.69
N LEU A 2 -7.98 -10.99 -17.76
CA LEU A 2 -7.92 -10.20 -19.00
C LEU A 2 -6.53 -10.26 -19.65
N LEU A 3 -5.49 -10.55 -18.87
CA LEU A 3 -4.10 -10.67 -19.31
C LEU A 3 -3.75 -12.10 -19.80
N SER A 4 -4.70 -13.03 -19.75
CA SER A 4 -4.48 -14.35 -20.30
C SER A 4 -4.57 -14.27 -21.83
N GLY A 5 -3.63 -14.84 -22.58
CA GLY A 5 -3.66 -14.90 -24.06
C GLY A 5 -4.92 -15.57 -24.66
N ARG A 6 -5.95 -15.84 -23.86
CA ARG A 6 -7.27 -16.36 -24.25
C ARG A 6 -8.26 -15.26 -24.66
N VAL A 7 -7.96 -14.00 -24.30
CA VAL A 7 -8.82 -12.86 -24.66
C VAL A 7 -8.16 -12.14 -25.82
N ILE A 8 -8.87 -12.04 -26.93
CA ILE A 8 -8.46 -11.30 -28.13
C ILE A 8 -9.27 -10.01 -28.13
N TYR A 9 -8.58 -8.89 -28.12
CA TYR A 9 -9.15 -7.57 -28.24
C TYR A 9 -9.13 -7.15 -29.70
N ASN A 10 -10.25 -6.59 -30.19
CA ASN A 10 -10.33 -6.13 -31.57
C ASN A 10 -9.71 -4.74 -31.76
N ASP A 11 -10.01 -3.83 -30.83
CA ASP A 11 -9.50 -2.45 -30.83
C ASP A 11 -9.60 -1.90 -29.41
N ILE A 12 -8.47 -1.68 -28.75
CA ILE A 12 -8.42 -1.15 -27.39
C ILE A 12 -8.13 0.34 -27.46
N GLY A 13 -9.11 1.18 -27.10
CA GLY A 13 -8.96 2.62 -27.04
C GLY A 13 -8.49 3.16 -25.69
N LEU A 14 -8.80 2.46 -24.59
CA LEU A 14 -8.45 2.85 -23.23
C LEU A 14 -8.15 1.64 -22.37
N VAL A 15 -7.04 1.70 -21.63
CA VAL A 15 -6.64 0.73 -20.59
C VAL A 15 -6.68 1.44 -19.24
N VAL A 16 -7.43 0.90 -18.28
CA VAL A 16 -7.47 1.39 -16.91
C VAL A 16 -6.80 0.36 -16.01
N VAL A 17 -5.72 0.77 -15.33
CA VAL A 17 -4.96 -0.07 -14.40
C VAL A 17 -5.14 0.48 -12.99
N ASP A 18 -5.86 -0.27 -12.15
CA ASP A 18 -5.99 0.07 -10.73
C ASP A 18 -4.92 -0.64 -9.92
N GLU A 19 -4.40 0.02 -8.88
CA GLU A 19 -3.35 -0.48 -8.01
C GLU A 19 -2.11 -0.97 -8.79
N GLN A 20 -1.54 -0.09 -9.61
CA GLN A 20 -0.45 -0.39 -10.55
C GLN A 20 0.70 -1.21 -9.95
N HIS A 21 1.05 -0.98 -8.68
CA HIS A 21 2.15 -1.67 -8.00
C HIS A 21 1.97 -3.20 -7.89
N ARG A 22 0.78 -3.72 -8.20
CA ARG A 22 0.46 -5.16 -8.23
C ARG A 22 0.77 -5.86 -9.53
N PHE A 23 1.00 -5.08 -10.59
CA PHE A 23 1.28 -5.61 -11.91
C PHE A 23 2.75 -5.44 -12.25
N GLY A 24 3.40 -6.53 -12.66
CA GLY A 24 4.75 -6.47 -13.21
C GLY A 24 4.80 -5.67 -14.52
N VAL A 25 5.98 -5.16 -14.86
CA VAL A 25 6.19 -4.37 -16.10
C VAL A 25 5.75 -5.16 -17.33
N GLU A 26 6.06 -6.45 -17.40
CA GLU A 26 5.68 -7.34 -18.51
C GLU A 26 4.17 -7.52 -18.65
N GLN A 27 3.43 -7.56 -17.53
CA GLN A 27 1.98 -7.71 -17.55
C GLN A 27 1.26 -6.49 -18.09
N ARG A 28 1.84 -5.30 -17.91
CA ARG A 28 1.31 -4.03 -18.42
C ARG A 28 1.54 -3.89 -19.92
N SER A 29 2.72 -4.27 -20.40
CA SER A 29 3.07 -4.18 -21.81
C SER A 29 2.15 -5.03 -22.71
N VAL A 30 1.60 -6.14 -22.21
CA VAL A 30 0.69 -7.01 -22.97
C VAL A 30 -0.57 -6.28 -23.48
N LEU A 31 -1.07 -5.29 -22.77
CA LEU A 31 -2.27 -4.54 -23.17
C LEU A 31 -1.94 -3.29 -24.00
N THR A 32 -0.70 -2.82 -23.97
CA THR A 32 -0.26 -1.58 -24.64
C THR A 32 0.58 -1.83 -25.89
N THR A 33 1.07 -3.08 -26.08
CA THR A 33 1.85 -3.48 -27.25
C THR A 33 0.96 -4.27 -28.23
N GLY A 34 0.44 -3.62 -29.26
CA GLY A 34 -0.31 -4.20 -30.35
C GLY A 34 0.03 -3.56 -31.69
N GLU A 35 -0.27 -4.25 -32.81
CA GLU A 35 -0.21 -3.62 -34.15
C GLU A 35 -1.40 -2.65 -34.27
N GLY A 36 -1.18 -1.35 -34.03
CA GLY A 36 -2.24 -0.35 -34.13
C GLY A 36 -1.91 0.94 -33.38
N ALA A 37 -2.92 1.81 -33.24
CA ALA A 37 -2.79 2.99 -32.39
C ALA A 37 -2.66 2.58 -30.92
N ARG A 38 -1.71 3.16 -30.18
CA ARG A 38 -1.56 2.88 -28.75
C ARG A 38 -2.79 3.33 -27.99
N PRO A 39 -3.38 2.48 -27.14
CA PRO A 39 -4.51 2.88 -26.31
C PRO A 39 -4.10 3.97 -25.33
N HIS A 40 -5.05 4.79 -24.92
CA HIS A 40 -4.88 5.66 -23.76
C HIS A 40 -4.70 4.79 -22.50
N GLU A 41 -3.79 5.18 -21.62
CA GLU A 41 -3.55 4.49 -20.36
C GLU A 41 -3.94 5.41 -19.20
N LEU A 42 -4.82 4.92 -18.31
CA LEU A 42 -5.18 5.56 -17.06
C LEU A 42 -4.72 4.67 -15.90
N VAL A 43 -3.76 5.14 -15.15
CA VAL A 43 -3.22 4.42 -14.00
C VAL A 43 -3.79 5.05 -12.74
N LEU A 44 -4.41 4.20 -11.91
CA LEU A 44 -4.96 4.59 -10.61
C LEU A 44 -4.10 3.99 -9.49
N THR A 45 -3.90 4.72 -8.43
CA THR A 45 -3.25 4.24 -7.22
C THR A 45 -3.86 4.87 -5.98
N ALA A 46 -4.11 4.05 -4.96
CA ALA A 46 -4.56 4.53 -3.65
C ALA A 46 -3.37 4.92 -2.75
N THR A 47 -2.15 4.55 -3.12
CA THR A 47 -0.94 5.06 -2.46
C THR A 47 -0.51 6.34 -3.14
N PRO A 48 -0.60 7.49 -2.48
CA PRO A 48 -0.10 8.72 -3.04
C PRO A 48 1.39 8.58 -3.36
N ILE A 49 1.74 8.83 -4.61
CA ILE A 49 3.13 8.93 -5.01
C ILE A 49 3.46 10.43 -5.02
N PRO A 50 4.45 10.90 -4.28
CA PRO A 50 4.86 12.29 -4.37
C PRO A 50 5.07 12.70 -5.83
N ARG A 51 4.56 13.87 -6.21
CA ARG A 51 4.56 14.33 -7.62
C ARG A 51 5.94 14.25 -8.25
N THR A 52 6.96 14.56 -7.50
CA THR A 52 8.37 14.52 -7.95
C THR A 52 8.83 13.10 -8.28
N VAL A 53 8.44 12.11 -7.48
CA VAL A 53 8.72 10.68 -7.76
C VAL A 53 7.94 10.23 -8.97
N ALA A 54 6.66 10.60 -9.06
CA ALA A 54 5.83 10.27 -10.22
C ALA A 54 6.42 10.84 -11.52
N MET A 55 6.94 12.07 -11.51
CA MET A 55 7.57 12.70 -12.68
C MET A 55 8.89 12.04 -13.10
N THR A 56 9.63 11.43 -12.17
CA THR A 56 10.89 10.74 -12.48
C THR A 56 10.69 9.29 -12.91
N VAL A 57 9.69 8.61 -12.34
CA VAL A 57 9.40 7.19 -12.62
C VAL A 57 8.45 7.04 -13.82
N PHE A 58 7.54 8.00 -13.99
CA PHE A 58 6.50 8.01 -15.03
C PHE A 58 6.56 9.30 -15.82
N GLY A 59 7.74 9.69 -16.26
CA GLY A 59 8.00 10.98 -16.91
C GLY A 59 7.17 11.27 -18.17
N ASP A 60 6.61 10.23 -18.76
CA ASP A 60 5.71 10.24 -19.90
C ASP A 60 4.21 10.33 -19.54
N LEU A 61 3.87 10.29 -18.23
CA LEU A 61 2.48 10.35 -17.76
C LEU A 61 2.15 11.71 -17.14
N GLU A 62 0.96 12.20 -17.45
CA GLU A 62 0.34 13.33 -16.76
C GLU A 62 -0.21 12.87 -15.41
N VAL A 63 0.05 13.63 -14.35
CA VAL A 63 -0.36 13.30 -12.99
C VAL A 63 -1.49 14.21 -12.52
N SER A 64 -2.66 13.61 -12.26
CA SER A 64 -3.79 14.25 -11.62
C SER A 64 -4.01 13.71 -10.21
N SER A 65 -4.16 14.59 -9.23
CA SER A 65 -4.33 14.21 -7.83
C SER A 65 -5.72 14.59 -7.31
N LEU A 66 -6.44 13.61 -6.77
CA LEU A 66 -7.69 13.82 -6.06
C LEU A 66 -7.40 13.90 -4.56
N ARG A 67 -7.55 15.10 -3.97
CA ARG A 67 -7.27 15.33 -2.53
C ARG A 67 -8.53 15.37 -1.68
N GLU A 68 -9.70 15.47 -2.30
CA GLU A 68 -10.96 15.55 -1.59
C GLU A 68 -11.40 14.16 -1.11
N LEU A 69 -11.82 14.09 0.13
CA LEU A 69 -12.44 12.88 0.66
C LEU A 69 -13.91 12.84 0.24
N PRO A 70 -14.47 11.65 -0.04
CA PRO A 70 -15.89 11.50 -0.30
C PRO A 70 -16.73 12.08 0.83
N THR A 71 -17.78 12.83 0.49
CA THR A 71 -18.72 13.37 1.46
C THR A 71 -19.45 12.27 2.22
N GLY A 72 -19.61 12.42 3.54
CA GLY A 72 -20.33 11.46 4.39
C GLY A 72 -19.44 10.35 4.98
N ARG A 73 -18.14 10.35 4.72
CA ARG A 73 -17.22 9.41 5.38
C ARG A 73 -17.01 9.81 6.83
N ALA A 74 -17.27 8.87 7.74
CA ALA A 74 -17.04 9.10 9.17
C ALA A 74 -15.54 9.16 9.52
N ASP A 75 -15.25 9.86 10.62
CA ASP A 75 -13.88 9.97 11.12
C ASP A 75 -13.35 8.65 11.66
N VAL A 76 -12.09 8.34 11.37
CA VAL A 76 -11.37 7.21 11.96
C VAL A 76 -10.35 7.73 12.96
N GLN A 77 -10.62 7.48 14.25
CA GLN A 77 -9.65 7.72 15.30
C GLN A 77 -8.55 6.68 15.25
N THR A 78 -7.30 7.11 15.23
CA THR A 78 -6.13 6.21 15.25
C THR A 78 -5.36 6.38 16.53
N THR A 79 -5.02 5.29 17.22
CA THR A 79 -4.33 5.32 18.51
C THR A 79 -3.21 4.29 18.52
N VAL A 80 -2.02 4.70 18.94
CA VAL A 80 -0.88 3.79 19.14
C VAL A 80 -0.99 3.14 20.52
N VAL A 81 -1.00 1.82 20.56
CA VAL A 81 -1.07 1.00 21.78
C VAL A 81 0.33 0.45 22.10
N ASP A 82 0.98 1.10 23.06
CA ASP A 82 2.32 0.74 23.53
C ASP A 82 2.23 -0.38 24.56
N LEU A 83 2.56 -1.62 24.18
CA LEU A 83 2.46 -2.78 25.06
C LEU A 83 3.46 -2.76 26.24
N PRO A 84 4.74 -2.37 26.08
CA PRO A 84 5.67 -2.23 27.19
C PRO A 84 5.21 -1.26 28.27
N ALA A 85 4.63 -0.12 27.86
CA ALA A 85 4.14 0.89 28.80
C ALA A 85 2.76 0.52 29.40
N HIS A 86 1.90 -0.12 28.60
CA HIS A 86 0.49 -0.30 28.92
C HIS A 86 -0.04 -1.70 28.52
N GLY A 87 0.51 -2.78 29.10
CA GLY A 87 0.12 -4.15 28.78
C GLY A 87 -1.39 -4.45 28.96
N SER A 88 -2.06 -3.76 29.89
CA SER A 88 -3.51 -3.88 30.09
C SER A 88 -4.35 -3.31 28.94
N TRP A 89 -3.76 -2.48 28.07
CA TRP A 89 -4.49 -1.90 26.93
C TRP A 89 -4.86 -2.95 25.87
N LEU A 90 -4.07 -4.00 25.75
CA LEU A 90 -4.42 -5.10 24.85
C LEU A 90 -5.71 -5.82 25.34
N THR A 91 -5.82 -6.08 26.66
CA THR A 91 -7.04 -6.62 27.25
C THR A 91 -8.22 -5.67 26.99
N ARG A 92 -8.01 -4.38 27.14
CA ARG A 92 -9.05 -3.35 26.83
C ARG A 92 -9.42 -3.33 25.36
N ALA A 93 -8.45 -3.55 24.45
CA ALA A 93 -8.72 -3.66 23.01
C ALA A 93 -9.66 -4.84 22.70
N TRP A 94 -9.41 -6.01 23.32
CA TRP A 94 -10.31 -7.18 23.17
C TRP A 94 -11.71 -6.93 23.73
N GLN A 95 -11.82 -6.24 24.86
CA GLN A 95 -13.12 -5.82 25.40
C GLN A 95 -13.83 -4.84 24.45
N ARG A 96 -13.09 -3.91 23.83
CA ARG A 96 -13.65 -2.96 22.86
C ARG A 96 -14.16 -3.69 21.61
N ILE A 97 -13.49 -4.73 21.13
CA ILE A 97 -13.99 -5.58 20.05
C ILE A 97 -15.35 -6.18 20.41
N ARG A 98 -15.51 -6.70 21.64
CA ARG A 98 -16.82 -7.22 22.08
C ARG A 98 -17.90 -6.16 22.07
N GLU A 99 -17.61 -4.97 22.61
CA GLU A 99 -18.53 -3.84 22.62
C GLU A 99 -19.00 -3.46 21.19
N GLU A 100 -18.08 -3.43 20.23
CA GLU A 100 -18.42 -3.18 18.82
C GLU A 100 -19.30 -4.31 18.24
N CYS A 101 -18.95 -5.56 18.50
CA CYS A 101 -19.71 -6.71 18.01
C CYS A 101 -21.10 -6.78 18.67
N ASP A 102 -21.22 -6.48 19.97
CA ASP A 102 -22.49 -6.43 20.70
C ASP A 102 -23.40 -5.29 20.18
N ALA A 103 -22.80 -4.22 19.66
CA ALA A 103 -23.49 -3.13 18.97
C ALA A 103 -23.89 -3.49 17.51
N GLY A 104 -23.56 -4.69 17.04
CA GLY A 104 -23.86 -5.18 15.70
C GLY A 104 -22.84 -4.83 14.65
N HIS A 105 -21.66 -4.30 15.04
CA HIS A 105 -20.59 -3.93 14.14
C HIS A 105 -19.59 -5.08 13.89
N GLN A 106 -18.71 -4.89 12.90
CA GLN A 106 -17.69 -5.85 12.54
C GLN A 106 -16.30 -5.27 12.76
N VAL A 107 -15.34 -6.17 13.01
CA VAL A 107 -13.97 -5.78 13.38
C VAL A 107 -12.94 -6.57 12.59
N PHE A 108 -11.89 -5.86 12.16
CA PHE A 108 -10.68 -6.45 11.60
C PHE A 108 -9.58 -6.55 12.66
N VAL A 109 -8.88 -7.68 12.68
CA VAL A 109 -7.61 -7.85 13.39
C VAL A 109 -6.55 -8.23 12.37
N VAL A 110 -5.53 -7.42 12.21
CA VAL A 110 -4.48 -7.62 11.20
C VAL A 110 -3.20 -8.07 11.86
N CYS A 111 -2.62 -9.15 11.35
CA CYS A 111 -1.35 -9.70 11.80
C CYS A 111 -0.31 -9.59 10.68
N PRO A 112 0.97 -9.38 10.98
CA PRO A 112 2.02 -9.32 9.98
C PRO A 112 2.36 -10.69 9.37
N ARG A 113 1.96 -11.80 10.00
CA ARG A 113 2.32 -13.17 9.61
C ARG A 113 1.12 -14.10 9.56
N ILE A 114 1.29 -15.22 8.81
CA ILE A 114 0.31 -16.32 8.76
C ILE A 114 0.53 -17.24 9.97
N ASN A 115 1.76 -17.73 10.15
CA ASN A 115 2.17 -18.59 11.27
C ASN A 115 3.51 -18.12 11.88
N SER A 116 3.87 -18.69 13.03
CA SER A 116 5.13 -18.39 13.75
C SER A 116 6.39 -18.94 13.09
N ASP A 117 6.25 -19.96 12.24
CA ASP A 117 7.37 -20.65 11.59
C ASP A 117 7.91 -19.93 10.34
N ASP A 118 7.29 -18.84 9.90
CA ASP A 118 7.78 -17.99 8.81
C ASP A 118 9.09 -17.30 9.27
N ALA A 119 10.24 -17.93 8.94
CA ALA A 119 11.53 -17.87 9.64
C ALA A 119 12.39 -16.61 9.43
N ASP A 120 11.88 -15.47 8.97
CA ASP A 120 12.72 -14.32 8.62
C ASP A 120 13.13 -13.40 9.79
N ASP A 121 12.76 -13.69 11.06
CA ASP A 121 12.94 -12.74 12.16
C ASP A 121 13.73 -13.26 13.38
N VAL A 122 14.46 -14.36 13.29
CA VAL A 122 15.30 -14.84 14.41
C VAL A 122 16.63 -14.08 14.51
N GLU A 123 16.98 -13.33 13.45
CA GLU A 123 18.15 -12.45 13.49
C GLU A 123 17.84 -11.15 14.24
N GLY A 124 18.27 -11.06 15.48
CA GLY A 124 18.27 -9.81 16.24
C GLY A 124 17.52 -9.79 17.58
N GLY A 125 17.06 -10.93 18.10
CA GLY A 125 16.45 -11.00 19.45
C GLY A 125 15.09 -10.32 19.58
N ARG A 126 14.38 -10.09 18.49
CA ARG A 126 13.01 -9.56 18.49
C ARG A 126 12.01 -10.64 18.88
N ARG A 127 10.96 -10.25 19.61
CA ARG A 127 9.82 -11.12 19.90
C ARG A 127 9.20 -11.65 18.59
N PRO A 128 8.78 -12.94 18.54
CA PRO A 128 8.00 -13.45 17.41
C PRO A 128 6.80 -12.56 17.13
N ALA A 129 6.55 -12.27 15.86
CA ALA A 129 5.42 -11.45 15.45
C ALA A 129 4.10 -12.21 15.65
N ALA A 130 3.01 -11.47 15.86
CA ALA A 130 1.68 -12.02 15.90
C ALA A 130 1.34 -12.69 14.56
N ALA A 131 0.79 -13.89 14.64
CA ALA A 131 0.43 -14.70 13.49
C ALA A 131 -1.05 -15.08 13.51
N VAL A 132 -1.67 -15.15 12.31
CA VAL A 132 -3.11 -15.38 12.16
C VAL A 132 -3.51 -16.76 12.71
N GLU A 133 -2.76 -17.81 12.36
CA GLU A 133 -3.09 -19.20 12.70
C GLU A 133 -3.03 -19.47 14.20
N GLU A 134 -2.20 -18.72 14.96
CA GLU A 134 -2.13 -18.83 16.42
C GLU A 134 -3.12 -17.90 17.12
N LEU A 135 -3.24 -16.64 16.63
CA LEU A 135 -4.06 -15.65 17.30
C LEU A 135 -5.55 -15.93 17.15
N ALA A 136 -6.01 -16.41 15.99
CA ALA A 136 -7.42 -16.66 15.74
C ALA A 136 -8.04 -17.67 16.73
N PRO A 137 -7.49 -18.87 16.95
CA PRO A 137 -8.04 -19.81 17.93
C PRO A 137 -7.90 -19.30 19.38
N GLN A 138 -6.82 -18.59 19.71
CA GLN A 138 -6.63 -18.00 21.04
C GLN A 138 -7.70 -16.96 21.36
N LEU A 139 -8.04 -16.08 20.42
CA LEU A 139 -9.08 -15.09 20.61
C LEU A 139 -10.47 -15.73 20.62
N ALA A 140 -10.74 -16.68 19.75
CA ALA A 140 -12.04 -17.36 19.65
C ALA A 140 -12.40 -18.17 20.90
N THR A 141 -11.41 -18.80 21.55
CA THR A 141 -11.63 -19.58 22.78
C THR A 141 -11.44 -18.77 24.06
N GLY A 142 -10.80 -17.62 23.97
CA GLY A 142 -10.46 -16.74 25.09
C GLY A 142 -11.30 -15.46 25.10
N PRO A 143 -10.70 -14.28 24.91
CA PRO A 143 -11.38 -13.00 25.12
C PRO A 143 -12.55 -12.74 24.17
N LEU A 144 -12.63 -13.40 23.01
CA LEU A 144 -13.74 -13.27 22.05
C LEU A 144 -14.64 -14.51 21.99
N ALA A 145 -14.61 -15.36 23.03
CA ALA A 145 -15.46 -16.54 23.10
C ALA A 145 -16.95 -16.18 22.93
N GLY A 146 -17.64 -16.94 22.07
CA GLY A 146 -19.04 -16.71 21.71
C GLY A 146 -19.26 -15.80 20.50
N LEU A 147 -18.22 -15.10 19.99
CA LEU A 147 -18.26 -14.40 18.72
C LEU A 147 -17.82 -15.35 17.59
N ARG A 148 -18.31 -15.11 16.38
CA ARG A 148 -17.79 -15.78 15.19
C ARG A 148 -16.52 -15.09 14.71
N VAL A 149 -15.40 -15.72 14.97
CA VAL A 149 -14.07 -15.29 14.58
C VAL A 149 -13.60 -16.14 13.41
N GLU A 150 -13.22 -15.52 12.32
CA GLU A 150 -12.69 -16.21 11.14
C GLU A 150 -11.28 -15.73 10.82
N ALA A 151 -10.51 -16.62 10.18
CA ALA A 151 -9.14 -16.34 9.73
C ALA A 151 -9.09 -16.22 8.21
N LEU A 152 -8.33 -15.25 7.70
CA LEU A 152 -8.13 -15.04 6.26
C LEU A 152 -6.65 -14.79 5.97
N HIS A 153 -6.03 -15.64 5.16
CA HIS A 153 -4.62 -15.51 4.78
C HIS A 153 -4.34 -16.11 3.40
N SER A 154 -3.16 -15.84 2.85
CA SER A 154 -2.82 -16.22 1.47
C SER A 154 -2.72 -17.75 1.25
N ARG A 155 -2.50 -18.55 2.29
CA ARG A 155 -2.41 -20.02 2.21
C ARG A 155 -3.75 -20.73 2.03
N LEU A 156 -4.87 -20.09 2.38
CA LEU A 156 -6.20 -20.61 2.06
C LEU A 156 -6.36 -20.71 0.54
N ASP A 157 -7.09 -21.70 0.07
CA ASP A 157 -7.42 -21.77 -1.34
C ASP A 157 -8.39 -20.63 -1.74
N SER A 158 -8.58 -20.42 -3.04
CA SER A 158 -9.39 -19.31 -3.54
C SER A 158 -10.85 -19.44 -3.10
N SER A 159 -11.39 -20.66 -3.11
CA SER A 159 -12.79 -20.91 -2.73
C SER A 159 -13.02 -20.72 -1.23
N GLU A 160 -12.07 -21.10 -0.39
CA GLU A 160 -12.12 -20.85 1.05
C GLU A 160 -12.09 -19.35 1.37
N LYS A 161 -11.16 -18.60 0.69
CA LYS A 161 -11.10 -17.14 0.82
C LYS A 161 -12.42 -16.47 0.47
N ASP A 162 -13.00 -16.87 -0.65
CA ASP A 162 -14.26 -16.32 -1.13
C ASP A 162 -15.40 -16.62 -0.12
N LEU A 163 -15.46 -17.82 0.44
CA LEU A 163 -16.45 -18.20 1.45
C LEU A 163 -16.29 -17.42 2.75
N VAL A 164 -15.06 -17.26 3.26
CA VAL A 164 -14.79 -16.47 4.47
C VAL A 164 -15.20 -15.02 4.26
N MET A 165 -14.82 -14.45 3.13
CA MET A 165 -15.17 -13.07 2.79
C MET A 165 -16.67 -12.86 2.61
N ASP A 166 -17.35 -13.78 1.95
CA ASP A 166 -18.79 -13.71 1.74
C ASP A 166 -19.56 -13.73 3.08
N ARG A 167 -19.17 -14.62 4.02
CA ARG A 167 -19.73 -14.65 5.36
C ARG A 167 -19.48 -13.37 6.15
N PHE A 168 -18.26 -12.80 6.02
CA PHE A 168 -17.93 -11.55 6.69
C PHE A 168 -18.73 -10.38 6.10
N ILE A 169 -18.80 -10.24 4.77
CA ILE A 169 -19.60 -9.20 4.10
C ILE A 169 -21.09 -9.28 4.48
N LYS A 170 -21.63 -10.48 4.62
CA LYS A 170 -23.02 -10.71 5.04
C LYS A 170 -23.27 -10.47 6.55
N GLY A 171 -22.22 -10.19 7.33
CA GLY A 171 -22.34 -10.03 8.79
C GLY A 171 -22.55 -11.34 9.55
N GLU A 172 -22.37 -12.48 8.90
CA GLU A 172 -22.47 -13.79 9.54
C GLU A 172 -21.29 -14.05 10.48
N SER A 173 -20.11 -13.47 10.21
CA SER A 173 -18.96 -13.39 11.12
C SER A 173 -18.72 -11.96 11.58
N GLN A 174 -18.38 -11.79 12.86
CA GLN A 174 -18.19 -10.48 13.48
C GLN A 174 -16.73 -10.04 13.48
N VAL A 175 -15.78 -10.96 13.57
CA VAL A 175 -14.35 -10.64 13.64
C VAL A 175 -13.61 -11.40 12.56
N LEU A 176 -12.85 -10.66 11.74
CA LEU A 176 -11.98 -11.22 10.73
C LEU A 176 -10.52 -10.98 11.12
N ILE A 177 -9.78 -12.07 11.37
CA ILE A 177 -8.33 -12.02 11.66
C ILE A 177 -7.59 -12.36 10.36
N SER A 178 -6.73 -11.44 9.90
CA SER A 178 -6.11 -11.60 8.60
C SER A 178 -4.68 -11.05 8.53
N THR A 179 -3.98 -11.42 7.48
CA THR A 179 -2.79 -10.67 7.05
C THR A 179 -3.21 -9.49 6.17
N THR A 180 -2.27 -8.85 5.47
CA THR A 180 -2.50 -7.74 4.53
C THR A 180 -3.42 -8.07 3.35
N VAL A 181 -3.88 -9.32 3.21
CA VAL A 181 -4.81 -9.76 2.14
C VAL A 181 -6.08 -8.89 2.05
N ILE A 182 -6.48 -8.26 3.16
CA ILE A 182 -7.65 -7.35 3.19
C ILE A 182 -7.37 -5.96 2.58
N GLU A 183 -6.15 -5.67 2.16
CA GLU A 183 -5.83 -4.40 1.47
C GLU A 183 -6.61 -4.25 0.16
N VAL A 184 -7.16 -5.33 -0.40
CA VAL A 184 -7.73 -5.35 -1.75
C VAL A 184 -9.19 -5.72 -1.79
N GLY A 185 -9.96 -4.87 -2.50
CA GLY A 185 -11.28 -5.21 -3.03
C GLY A 185 -12.40 -5.44 -2.00
N VAL A 186 -12.12 -5.30 -0.69
CA VAL A 186 -13.09 -5.55 0.36
C VAL A 186 -13.72 -4.24 0.80
N ASP A 187 -15.02 -4.13 0.62
CA ASP A 187 -15.82 -3.04 1.14
C ASP A 187 -16.82 -3.58 2.17
N VAL A 188 -16.58 -3.28 3.45
CA VAL A 188 -17.46 -3.67 4.56
C VAL A 188 -17.84 -2.41 5.34
N PRO A 189 -18.92 -1.73 4.94
CA PRO A 189 -19.34 -0.46 5.58
C PRO A 189 -19.63 -0.59 7.07
N ASN A 190 -19.99 -1.79 7.54
CA ASN A 190 -20.28 -2.10 8.95
C ASN A 190 -19.01 -2.36 9.78
N ALA A 191 -17.82 -2.37 9.19
CA ALA A 191 -16.57 -2.52 9.93
C ALA A 191 -16.16 -1.17 10.53
N THR A 192 -16.27 -1.07 11.85
CA THR A 192 -16.01 0.16 12.62
C THR A 192 -14.68 0.13 13.35
N MET A 193 -14.09 -1.05 13.56
CA MET A 193 -12.85 -1.16 14.32
C MET A 193 -11.80 -2.00 13.59
N MET A 194 -10.55 -1.60 13.74
CA MET A 194 -9.38 -2.35 13.29
C MET A 194 -8.31 -2.37 14.38
N VAL A 195 -7.75 -3.55 14.61
CA VAL A 195 -6.57 -3.73 15.48
C VAL A 195 -5.44 -4.27 14.62
N ILE A 196 -4.34 -3.54 14.52
CA ILE A 196 -3.16 -3.96 13.78
C ILE A 196 -2.09 -4.39 14.79
N MET A 197 -1.81 -5.68 14.81
CA MET A 197 -0.81 -6.29 15.69
C MET A 197 0.59 -6.07 15.14
N ASP A 198 1.55 -5.80 16.03
CA ASP A 198 2.95 -5.50 15.67
C ASP A 198 3.02 -4.48 14.51
N ALA A 199 2.30 -3.35 14.68
CA ALA A 199 2.09 -2.34 13.64
C ALA A 199 3.40 -1.72 13.14
N ASP A 200 4.48 -1.76 13.93
CA ASP A 200 5.83 -1.32 13.57
C ASP A 200 6.48 -2.15 12.45
N ARG A 201 5.90 -3.31 12.10
CA ARG A 201 6.35 -4.16 10.99
C ARG A 201 5.73 -3.78 9.64
N PHE A 202 4.76 -2.88 9.63
CA PHE A 202 4.09 -2.42 8.42
C PHE A 202 4.68 -1.08 7.94
N GLY A 203 4.67 -0.87 6.64
CA GLY A 203 4.99 0.42 6.04
C GLY A 203 3.88 1.45 6.29
N VAL A 204 4.23 2.75 6.24
CA VAL A 204 3.26 3.85 6.43
C VAL A 204 2.10 3.74 5.44
N SER A 205 2.40 3.48 4.16
CA SER A 205 1.38 3.33 3.11
C SER A 205 0.44 2.16 3.37
N GLN A 206 0.96 1.02 3.86
CA GLN A 206 0.14 -0.14 4.22
C GLN A 206 -0.79 0.18 5.40
N LEU A 207 -0.28 0.82 6.46
CA LEU A 207 -1.09 1.24 7.60
C LEU A 207 -2.19 2.22 7.17
N HIS A 208 -1.87 3.14 6.27
CA HIS A 208 -2.86 4.07 5.72
C HIS A 208 -3.95 3.36 4.92
N GLN A 209 -3.59 2.41 4.05
CA GLN A 209 -4.54 1.61 3.29
C GLN A 209 -5.42 0.73 4.19
N LEU A 210 -4.82 0.05 5.18
CA LEU A 210 -5.55 -0.76 6.16
C LEU A 210 -6.55 0.10 6.93
N ARG A 211 -6.10 1.25 7.50
CA ARG A 211 -7.00 2.20 8.17
C ARG A 211 -8.15 2.63 7.27
N GLY A 212 -7.89 2.80 5.99
CA GLY A 212 -8.89 3.13 4.98
C GLY A 212 -9.97 2.08 4.76
N ARG A 213 -9.84 0.87 5.34
CA ARG A 213 -10.84 -0.21 5.22
C ARG A 213 -11.97 -0.10 6.25
N ILE A 214 -11.81 0.72 7.28
CA ILE A 214 -12.86 1.01 8.26
C ILE A 214 -13.39 2.44 8.10
N GLY A 215 -14.52 2.75 8.73
CA GLY A 215 -15.16 4.06 8.64
C GLY A 215 -15.66 4.40 7.23
N ARG A 216 -16.04 3.39 6.45
CA ARG A 216 -16.61 3.58 5.10
C ARG A 216 -18.10 3.86 5.13
N GLY A 217 -18.75 3.58 6.25
CA GLY A 217 -20.13 3.96 6.54
C GLY A 217 -20.22 5.31 7.26
N ASN A 218 -21.40 5.58 7.82
CA ASN A 218 -21.68 6.79 8.60
C ASN A 218 -21.22 6.70 10.07
N LEU A 219 -20.63 5.56 10.48
CA LEU A 219 -20.22 5.29 11.85
C LEU A 219 -18.73 5.64 12.03
N PRO A 220 -18.36 6.29 13.17
CA PRO A 220 -16.97 6.60 13.46
C PRO A 220 -16.13 5.32 13.57
N GLY A 221 -14.93 5.35 13.01
CA GLY A 221 -14.00 4.22 13.07
C GLY A 221 -12.97 4.35 14.19
N LEU A 222 -12.46 3.20 14.66
CA LEU A 222 -11.36 3.11 15.61
C LEU A 222 -10.25 2.19 15.07
N CYS A 223 -9.05 2.75 14.87
CA CYS A 223 -7.86 2.00 14.47
C CYS A 223 -6.85 1.96 15.61
N LEU A 224 -6.50 0.77 16.08
CA LEU A 224 -5.50 0.55 17.12
C LEU A 224 -4.22 0.00 16.49
N LEU A 225 -3.11 0.73 16.63
CA LEU A 225 -1.77 0.33 16.18
C LEU A 225 -1.01 -0.24 17.37
N VAL A 226 -1.02 -1.58 17.50
CA VAL A 226 -0.38 -2.27 18.62
C VAL A 226 1.10 -2.47 18.33
N THR A 227 1.97 -2.04 19.23
CA THR A 227 3.43 -2.11 19.01
C THR A 227 4.20 -2.38 20.31
N THR A 228 5.40 -2.92 20.14
CA THR A 228 6.45 -3.01 21.18
C THR A 228 7.64 -2.11 20.87
N ALA A 229 7.56 -1.30 19.81
CA ALA A 229 8.63 -0.38 19.44
C ALA A 229 8.85 0.68 20.53
N PRO A 230 10.10 0.91 20.96
CA PRO A 230 10.37 1.89 22.03
C PRO A 230 10.05 3.31 21.56
N PRO A 231 9.58 4.19 22.48
CA PRO A 231 9.43 5.60 22.20
C PRO A 231 10.71 6.23 21.63
N GLY A 232 10.57 7.12 20.63
CA GLY A 232 11.70 7.77 19.96
C GLY A 232 12.46 6.90 18.94
N SER A 233 12.03 5.66 18.69
CA SER A 233 12.52 4.88 17.55
C SER A 233 11.86 5.32 16.25
N VAL A 234 12.57 5.18 15.13
CA VAL A 234 12.03 5.47 13.78
C VAL A 234 10.71 4.73 13.52
N ALA A 235 10.62 3.48 13.99
CA ALA A 235 9.39 2.70 13.86
C ALA A 235 8.23 3.33 14.66
N ARG A 236 8.50 3.85 15.87
CA ARG A 236 7.48 4.52 16.69
C ARG A 236 7.07 5.87 16.09
N GLU A 237 8.00 6.67 15.62
CA GLU A 237 7.73 7.94 14.95
C GLU A 237 6.81 7.76 13.73
N ARG A 238 7.01 6.68 12.95
CA ARG A 238 6.09 6.31 11.84
C ARG A 238 4.67 6.07 12.32
N LEU A 239 4.50 5.30 13.40
CA LEU A 239 3.17 5.00 13.95
C LEU A 239 2.50 6.25 14.49
N ASP A 240 3.24 7.11 15.19
CA ASP A 240 2.74 8.36 15.72
C ASP A 240 2.32 9.32 14.59
N ALA A 241 3.07 9.37 13.48
CA ALA A 241 2.71 10.13 12.29
C ALA A 241 1.42 9.59 11.62
N VAL A 242 1.28 8.26 11.48
CA VAL A 242 0.04 7.65 10.95
C VAL A 242 -1.14 7.93 11.87
N ALA A 243 -0.92 7.99 13.19
CA ALA A 243 -1.98 8.33 14.15
C ALA A 243 -2.38 9.81 14.09
N ALA A 244 -1.42 10.70 13.82
CA ALA A 244 -1.63 12.15 13.78
C ALA A 244 -2.23 12.65 12.47
N SER A 245 -1.85 12.06 11.33
CA SER A 245 -2.28 12.53 10.01
C SER A 245 -3.27 11.58 9.33
N ARG A 246 -4.19 12.17 8.57
CA ARG A 246 -5.11 11.47 7.67
C ARG A 246 -4.80 11.74 6.20
N ASP A 247 -3.94 12.71 5.94
CA ASP A 247 -3.53 13.04 4.58
C ASP A 247 -2.56 11.97 4.07
N GLY A 248 -3.00 11.21 3.06
CA GLY A 248 -2.19 10.18 2.43
C GLY A 248 -0.95 10.74 1.73
N PHE A 249 -1.00 11.98 1.22
CA PHE A 249 0.15 12.63 0.59
C PHE A 249 1.23 12.97 1.61
N GLU A 250 0.84 13.57 2.75
CA GLU A 250 1.74 13.85 3.86
C GLU A 250 2.42 12.57 4.38
N LEU A 251 1.64 11.51 4.53
CA LEU A 251 2.15 10.21 4.95
C LEU A 251 3.09 9.57 3.91
N ALA A 252 2.82 9.75 2.63
CA ALA A 252 3.68 9.25 1.56
C ALA A 252 5.00 10.02 1.48
N GLU A 253 4.98 11.33 1.68
CA GLU A 253 6.20 12.15 1.78
C GLU A 253 7.05 11.73 2.98
N LEU A 254 6.44 11.45 4.12
CA LEU A 254 7.12 10.96 5.31
C LEU A 254 7.73 9.56 5.10
N ASP A 255 6.99 8.64 4.47
CA ASP A 255 7.49 7.30 4.14
C ASP A 255 8.70 7.39 3.19
N LEU A 256 8.64 8.29 2.23
CA LEU A 256 9.71 8.54 1.27
C LEU A 256 10.96 9.15 1.94
N ALA A 257 10.77 10.12 2.84
CA ALA A 257 11.86 10.73 3.58
C ALA A 257 12.60 9.72 4.49
N GLN A 258 11.88 8.74 5.05
CA GLN A 258 12.47 7.71 5.90
C GLN A 258 13.09 6.54 5.13
N ARG A 259 12.59 6.27 3.92
CA ARG A 259 13.24 5.32 3.02
C ARG A 259 14.30 6.07 2.24
N HIS A 260 15.57 5.75 2.44
CA HIS A 260 16.60 6.28 1.55
C HIS A 260 16.17 6.03 0.10
N GLU A 261 16.33 7.03 -0.77
CA GLU A 261 15.83 7.07 -2.16
C GLU A 261 16.11 5.79 -3.00
N GLY A 262 17.19 5.08 -2.71
CA GLY A 262 17.55 3.83 -3.37
C GLY A 262 16.54 2.70 -3.20
N ASN A 263 15.75 2.67 -2.11
CA ASN A 263 14.73 1.66 -1.88
C ASN A 263 13.37 2.01 -2.52
N VAL A 264 13.10 3.27 -2.79
CA VAL A 264 11.83 3.72 -3.38
C VAL A 264 11.77 3.43 -4.88
N LEU A 265 12.91 3.48 -5.55
CA LEU A 265 13.04 3.22 -6.98
C LEU A 265 13.19 1.71 -7.31
N GLY A 266 12.97 0.83 -6.31
CA GLY A 266 12.81 -0.60 -6.58
C GLY A 266 14.11 -1.39 -6.67
N SER A 267 15.19 -0.97 -5.99
CA SER A 267 16.43 -1.74 -5.94
C SER A 267 16.29 -3.13 -5.31
N SER A 268 15.19 -3.41 -4.60
CA SER A 268 14.90 -4.75 -4.07
C SER A 268 13.95 -5.59 -4.95
N GLN A 269 13.27 -4.99 -5.94
CA GLN A 269 12.37 -5.72 -6.83
C GLN A 269 12.82 -5.83 -8.28
N ALA A 270 13.81 -5.05 -8.74
CA ALA A 270 14.22 -5.06 -10.15
C ALA A 270 15.56 -4.38 -10.42
N GLY A 271 16.58 -4.49 -9.61
CA GLY A 271 17.95 -4.07 -10.03
C GLY A 271 18.10 -2.63 -10.57
N TYR A 272 17.13 -1.75 -10.38
CA TYR A 272 17.16 -0.38 -10.89
C TYR A 272 17.95 0.52 -9.92
N SER A 273 19.14 0.93 -10.32
CA SER A 273 19.76 2.14 -9.80
C SER A 273 18.99 3.36 -10.32
N SER A 274 18.82 4.40 -9.49
CA SER A 274 18.21 5.66 -9.95
C SER A 274 18.85 6.09 -11.27
N PRO A 275 18.09 6.40 -12.34
CA PRO A 275 18.65 6.92 -13.57
C PRO A 275 19.34 8.28 -13.36
N LEU A 276 19.08 8.92 -12.23
CA LEU A 276 19.67 10.21 -11.87
C LEU A 276 20.98 9.99 -11.10
N ARG A 277 22.11 10.26 -11.75
CA ARG A 277 23.46 10.07 -11.15
C ARG A 277 23.83 11.14 -10.12
N LEU A 278 23.33 12.35 -10.28
CA LEU A 278 23.73 13.53 -9.49
C LEU A 278 22.59 14.15 -8.70
N LEU A 279 21.35 13.81 -9.00
CA LEU A 279 20.17 14.40 -8.39
C LEU A 279 19.50 13.39 -7.46
N ARG A 280 19.05 13.88 -6.32
CA ARG A 280 18.13 13.16 -5.43
C ARG A 280 16.73 13.71 -5.64
N VAL A 281 15.77 12.84 -5.89
CA VAL A 281 14.41 13.23 -6.29
C VAL A 281 13.75 14.14 -5.25
N LEU A 282 13.96 13.87 -3.96
CA LEU A 282 13.41 14.68 -2.87
C LEU A 282 14.12 16.00 -2.69
N ASP A 283 15.46 15.95 -2.62
CA ASP A 283 16.28 17.14 -2.32
C ASP A 283 16.31 18.14 -3.48
N HIS A 284 16.05 17.65 -4.71
CA HIS A 284 16.17 18.44 -5.95
C HIS A 284 14.88 18.46 -6.77
N ALA A 285 13.72 18.37 -6.07
CA ALA A 285 12.40 18.36 -6.69
C ALA A 285 12.14 19.54 -7.64
N GLU A 286 12.62 20.72 -7.25
CA GLU A 286 12.51 21.94 -8.08
C GLU A 286 13.29 21.83 -9.38
N ILE A 287 14.48 21.20 -9.33
CA ILE A 287 15.32 21.01 -10.54
C ILE A 287 14.65 20.02 -11.49
N VAL A 288 14.07 18.93 -10.96
CA VAL A 288 13.35 17.93 -11.76
C VAL A 288 12.15 18.57 -12.46
N THR A 289 11.37 19.37 -11.73
CA THR A 289 10.21 20.09 -12.29
C THR A 289 10.65 21.09 -13.37
N ALA A 290 11.63 21.92 -13.06
CA ALA A 290 12.14 22.92 -14.00
C ALA A 290 12.74 22.29 -15.27
N SER A 291 13.38 21.13 -15.14
CA SER A 291 13.94 20.38 -16.27
C SER A 291 12.85 19.83 -17.19
N LYS A 292 11.76 19.31 -16.63
CA LYS A 292 10.59 18.85 -17.41
C LYS A 292 9.98 20.02 -18.18
N ASP A 293 9.67 21.13 -17.48
CA ASP A 293 9.08 22.31 -18.11
C ASP A 293 9.97 22.89 -19.22
N LEU A 294 11.29 22.82 -19.03
CA LEU A 294 12.25 23.25 -20.04
C LEU A 294 12.25 22.31 -21.25
N ALA A 295 12.24 20.99 -21.01
CA ALA A 295 12.24 19.99 -22.08
C ALA A 295 10.96 20.10 -22.93
N GLU A 296 9.78 20.22 -22.30
CA GLU A 296 8.51 20.39 -23.00
C GLU A 296 8.49 21.64 -23.88
N ARG A 297 8.95 22.77 -23.36
CA ARG A 297 9.06 24.01 -24.13
C ARG A 297 10.07 23.88 -25.29
N TRP A 298 11.21 23.27 -25.04
CA TRP A 298 12.23 23.10 -26.06
C TRP A 298 11.75 22.23 -27.22
N VAL A 299 11.09 21.10 -26.91
CA VAL A 299 10.47 20.24 -27.92
C VAL A 299 9.38 20.95 -28.70
N ALA A 300 8.54 21.76 -28.02
CA ALA A 300 7.44 22.48 -28.65
C ALA A 300 7.94 23.65 -29.55
N GLU A 301 8.95 24.40 -29.12
CA GLU A 301 9.42 25.60 -29.79
C GLU A 301 10.48 25.31 -30.87
N ALA A 302 11.30 24.27 -30.72
CA ALA A 302 12.39 23.92 -31.61
C ALA A 302 12.55 22.39 -31.77
N PRO A 303 11.57 21.71 -32.35
CA PRO A 303 11.59 20.23 -32.48
C PRO A 303 12.74 19.68 -33.29
N ASP A 304 13.26 20.50 -34.24
CA ASP A 304 14.37 20.14 -35.13
C ASP A 304 15.75 20.61 -34.61
N ASP A 305 15.85 21.09 -33.38
CA ASP A 305 17.12 21.50 -32.78
C ASP A 305 18.08 20.29 -32.67
N PRO A 306 19.26 20.32 -33.30
CA PRO A 306 20.19 19.19 -33.30
C PRO A 306 20.64 18.79 -31.90
N ARG A 307 20.62 19.72 -30.93
CA ARG A 307 20.97 19.42 -29.52
C ARG A 307 19.94 18.54 -28.85
N LEU A 308 18.65 18.54 -29.29
CA LEU A 308 17.65 17.60 -28.83
C LEU A 308 17.99 16.15 -29.22
N LEU A 309 18.47 15.98 -30.45
CA LEU A 309 18.90 14.68 -30.94
C LEU A 309 20.10 14.15 -30.12
N ASP A 310 21.04 15.03 -29.78
CA ASP A 310 22.19 14.67 -28.95
C ASP A 310 21.75 14.21 -27.55
N VAL A 311 20.76 14.90 -26.93
CA VAL A 311 20.21 14.53 -25.61
C VAL A 311 19.49 13.21 -25.68
N VAL A 312 18.63 12.98 -26.69
CA VAL A 312 17.90 11.72 -26.87
C VAL A 312 18.89 10.58 -27.07
N THR A 313 19.86 10.72 -27.95
CA THR A 313 20.87 9.69 -28.22
C THR A 313 21.69 9.36 -26.96
N ALA A 314 22.08 10.37 -26.18
CA ALA A 314 22.82 10.17 -24.94
C ALA A 314 21.97 9.43 -23.90
N THR A 315 20.66 9.69 -23.86
CA THR A 315 19.71 9.04 -22.94
C THR A 315 19.49 7.57 -23.33
N GLU A 316 19.35 7.30 -24.61
CA GLU A 316 19.19 5.93 -25.14
C GLU A 316 20.46 5.09 -24.87
N MET A 317 21.65 5.65 -25.11
CA MET A 317 22.91 4.96 -24.79
C MET A 317 23.07 4.66 -23.29
N LEU A 318 22.60 5.55 -22.41
CA LEU A 318 22.61 5.31 -20.97
C LEU A 318 21.62 4.21 -20.57
N ALA A 319 20.46 4.13 -21.20
CA ALA A 319 19.48 3.08 -20.98
C ALA A 319 19.98 1.70 -21.43
N GLU A 320 20.61 1.62 -22.61
CA GLU A 320 21.23 0.40 -23.14
C GLU A 320 22.44 -0.07 -22.30
N GLY A 321 23.28 0.87 -21.84
CA GLY A 321 24.43 0.56 -20.98
C GLY A 321 24.01 -0.05 -19.65
N ASN A 322 22.92 0.42 -19.05
CA ASN A 322 22.36 -0.15 -17.81
C ASN A 322 21.78 -1.57 -18.02
N LEU A 323 21.27 -1.90 -19.20
CA LEU A 323 20.80 -3.24 -19.56
C LEU A 323 21.96 -4.24 -19.72
N MET A 324 23.13 -3.79 -20.20
CA MET A 324 24.30 -4.68 -20.39
C MET A 324 25.08 -4.95 -19.08
N GLU A 325 25.00 -4.09 -18.07
CA GLU A 325 25.62 -4.33 -16.76
C GLU A 325 24.80 -5.28 -15.88
N GLN A 326 23.58 -5.64 -16.30
CA GLN A 326 22.65 -6.53 -15.54
C GLN A 326 22.53 -7.93 -16.15
N GLY A 327 23.20 -8.24 -17.24
CA GLY A 327 23.30 -9.59 -17.87
C GLY A 327 24.63 -10.22 -17.52
#